data_979c0135343e6ef4e1fa6db25f9caea5
#
_entry.id   979c0135343e6ef4e1fa6db25f9caea5
#
_cell.length_a   1.000
_cell.length_b   1.000
_cell.length_c   1.000
_cell.angle_alpha   90.00
_cell.angle_beta   90.00
_cell.angle_gamma   90.00
#
_symmetry.space_group_name_H-M   'P 1'
#
loop_
_entity.id
_entity.type
_entity.pdbx_description
1 polymer ?
#
loop_
_entity_poly.entity_id
_entity_poly.type
_entity_poly.pdbx_seq_one_letter_code
_entity_poly.pdbx_strand_id
1 'polypeptide(L)'
;SVSAGTRLGVVGENGRGKSTLLHVLAGTLRPDSGTVSRIGSIGVAEQELAAGDARTVGELIDVELADARAALKALDEAAAAMAAEVEGADDEYAAALDAATALDAWDADRRVDLALDALGAVRDRSRALAQMSVGERYRVRLACLLGAQHDFLLLDEPTNHLDEHGLDFLTAALRDHPGGVVLVSHDRVLLADVATKILDLDPSIDGRPRVYGDGYEGYRAGRSAAMARWEQDYDQHLAEEARLADDLSAAQNRLRSSWRPPKGTGKHQRATRAPSLVRAVNRRIDDLADHAVSRPVAPLRFHMPELATLSGVTLVRAEEVAVDGRLTGPVTVALESGDRLLITGPNGAGKSTLLAVLAGQLEADQGSVRVAANARIGFVAQETPSADRRRVHDIYEARMHQLRHLGLDATVPLRSLGLLSAADTARPLAELSMGQQRRLDLALA
;
A
#
# COMPACT_ATOMS: atom_id res chain seq x y z
N SER A 1 -15.68 -13.99 1.62
CA SER A 1 -16.76 -13.16 2.17
C SER A 1 -16.27 -12.36 3.37
N VAL A 2 -16.81 -11.16 3.53
CA VAL A 2 -16.63 -10.30 4.69
C VAL A 2 -17.99 -10.22 5.39
N SER A 3 -18.04 -10.47 6.68
CA SER A 3 -19.23 -10.40 7.52
C SER A 3 -18.96 -9.55 8.75
N ALA A 4 -19.98 -9.24 9.53
CA ALA A 4 -19.82 -8.55 10.80
C ALA A 4 -18.73 -9.22 11.65
N GLY A 5 -17.90 -8.43 12.31
CA GLY A 5 -16.74 -8.89 13.08
C GLY A 5 -15.52 -9.31 12.24
N THR A 6 -15.62 -9.39 10.91
CA THR A 6 -14.44 -9.68 10.07
C THR A 6 -13.52 -8.46 9.97
N ARG A 7 -12.23 -8.68 10.18
CA ARG A 7 -11.16 -7.68 9.99
C ARG A 7 -10.20 -8.23 8.93
N LEU A 8 -10.42 -7.82 7.67
CA LEU A 8 -9.63 -8.29 6.52
C LEU A 8 -8.59 -7.26 6.14
N GLY A 9 -7.33 -7.54 6.39
CA GLY A 9 -6.21 -6.79 5.81
C GLY A 9 -5.98 -7.22 4.37
N VAL A 10 -5.74 -6.28 3.47
CA VAL A 10 -5.36 -6.53 2.07
C VAL A 10 -3.96 -6.00 1.85
N VAL A 11 -3.06 -6.87 1.48
CA VAL A 11 -1.65 -6.55 1.24
C VAL A 11 -1.25 -6.91 -0.19
N GLY A 12 -0.14 -6.36 -0.64
CA GLY A 12 0.44 -6.60 -1.96
C GLY A 12 1.21 -5.38 -2.44
N GLU A 13 2.13 -5.57 -3.37
CA GLU A 13 2.86 -4.48 -4.01
C GLU A 13 1.94 -3.50 -4.72
N ASN A 14 2.45 -2.29 -5.00
CA ASN A 14 1.71 -1.30 -5.76
C ASN A 14 1.41 -1.82 -7.17
N GLY A 15 0.19 -1.54 -7.66
CA GLY A 15 -0.29 -2.06 -8.95
C GLY A 15 -0.86 -3.49 -8.91
N ARG A 16 -0.95 -4.13 -7.74
CA ARG A 16 -1.56 -5.46 -7.59
C ARG A 16 -3.08 -5.45 -7.52
N GLY A 17 -3.70 -4.28 -7.66
CA GLY A 17 -5.16 -4.18 -7.71
C GLY A 17 -5.84 -4.02 -6.35
N LYS A 18 -5.12 -3.58 -5.30
CA LYS A 18 -5.70 -3.34 -3.96
C LYS A 18 -6.88 -2.36 -4.02
N SER A 19 -6.67 -1.16 -4.53
CA SER A 19 -7.72 -0.15 -4.69
C SER A 19 -8.81 -0.59 -5.68
N THR A 20 -8.43 -1.29 -6.76
CA THR A 20 -9.41 -1.88 -7.70
C THR A 20 -10.34 -2.86 -6.99
N LEU A 21 -9.80 -3.69 -6.10
CA LEU A 21 -10.61 -4.61 -5.28
C LEU A 21 -11.57 -3.83 -4.37
N LEU A 22 -11.11 -2.75 -3.73
CA LEU A 22 -11.99 -1.90 -2.90
C LEU A 22 -13.11 -1.29 -3.74
N HIS A 23 -12.82 -0.76 -4.94
CA HIS A 23 -13.83 -0.22 -5.85
C HIS A 23 -14.86 -1.27 -6.29
N VAL A 24 -14.40 -2.51 -6.56
CA VAL A 24 -15.30 -3.63 -6.86
C VAL A 24 -16.17 -3.98 -5.66
N LEU A 25 -15.62 -4.01 -4.45
CA LEU A 25 -16.38 -4.26 -3.21
C LEU A 25 -17.35 -3.12 -2.91
N ALA A 26 -16.96 -1.87 -3.11
CA ALA A 26 -17.80 -0.69 -2.96
C ALA A 26 -18.96 -0.64 -4.00
N GLY A 27 -18.76 -1.24 -5.15
CA GLY A 27 -19.72 -1.22 -6.26
C GLY A 27 -19.54 -0.07 -7.24
N THR A 28 -18.48 0.70 -7.08
CA THR A 28 -18.11 1.79 -8.02
C THR A 28 -17.48 1.24 -9.29
N LEU A 29 -16.94 0.02 -9.24
CA LEU A 29 -16.40 -0.68 -10.41
C LEU A 29 -17.08 -2.05 -10.59
N ARG A 30 -17.48 -2.38 -11.82
CA ARG A 30 -18.00 -3.71 -12.15
C ARG A 30 -16.84 -4.67 -12.41
N PRO A 31 -16.88 -5.90 -11.84
CA PRO A 31 -15.87 -6.90 -12.17
C PRO A 31 -16.09 -7.44 -13.59
N ASP A 32 -15.00 -7.78 -14.29
CA ASP A 32 -15.04 -8.40 -15.63
C ASP A 32 -15.64 -9.81 -15.57
N SER A 33 -15.52 -10.49 -14.44
CA SER A 33 -16.05 -11.82 -14.20
C SER A 33 -16.44 -12.02 -12.74
N GLY A 34 -17.40 -12.88 -12.49
CA GLY A 34 -17.91 -13.14 -11.13
C GLY A 34 -19.02 -12.17 -10.72
N THR A 35 -19.44 -12.29 -9.47
CA THR A 35 -20.52 -11.47 -8.88
C THR A 35 -20.15 -11.00 -7.49
N VAL A 36 -20.58 -9.80 -7.12
CA VAL A 36 -20.47 -9.26 -5.78
C VAL A 36 -21.86 -8.98 -5.24
N SER A 37 -22.23 -9.63 -4.14
CA SER A 37 -23.45 -9.34 -3.41
C SER A 37 -23.11 -8.44 -2.21
N ARG A 38 -23.93 -7.41 -2.00
CA ARG A 38 -23.76 -6.42 -0.92
C ARG A 38 -25.06 -6.35 -0.14
N ILE A 39 -24.95 -6.41 1.18
CA ILE A 39 -26.09 -6.31 2.10
C ILE A 39 -25.64 -5.38 3.22
N GLY A 40 -26.40 -4.32 3.47
CA GLY A 40 -26.07 -3.30 4.45
C GLY A 40 -25.35 -2.07 3.87
N SER A 41 -25.07 -1.10 4.72
CA SER A 41 -24.40 0.16 4.40
C SER A 41 -22.87 -0.04 4.29
N ILE A 42 -22.24 0.68 3.35
CA ILE A 42 -20.79 0.59 3.12
C ILE A 42 -20.19 1.99 3.15
N GLY A 43 -19.31 2.23 4.12
CA GLY A 43 -18.47 3.41 4.18
C GLY A 43 -17.15 3.19 3.45
N VAL A 44 -16.75 4.13 2.59
CA VAL A 44 -15.51 4.03 1.80
C VAL A 44 -14.62 5.23 2.05
N ALA A 45 -13.40 4.99 2.53
CA ALA A 45 -12.34 5.99 2.58
C ALA A 45 -11.33 5.69 1.46
N GLU A 46 -11.44 6.44 0.37
CA GLU A 46 -10.48 6.41 -0.74
C GLU A 46 -9.27 7.30 -0.42
N GLN A 47 -8.10 6.97 -0.97
CA GLN A 47 -6.85 7.69 -0.74
C GLN A 47 -6.93 9.16 -1.20
N GLU A 48 -7.72 9.48 -2.23
CA GLU A 48 -7.89 10.83 -2.75
C GLU A 48 -9.37 11.19 -2.83
N LEU A 49 -9.77 12.22 -2.09
CA LEU A 49 -11.04 12.91 -2.34
C LEU A 49 -10.89 13.81 -3.57
N ALA A 50 -11.89 13.80 -4.44
CA ALA A 50 -11.90 14.62 -5.64
C ALA A 50 -11.60 16.08 -5.30
N ALA A 51 -10.58 16.66 -5.94
CA ALA A 51 -10.14 18.04 -5.71
C ALA A 51 -11.23 19.11 -5.99
N GLY A 52 -12.34 18.71 -6.59
CA GLY A 52 -13.47 19.58 -6.95
C GLY A 52 -14.69 19.46 -6.03
N ASP A 53 -14.58 18.83 -4.86
CA ASP A 53 -15.71 18.74 -3.93
C ASP A 53 -16.03 20.11 -3.34
N ALA A 54 -17.14 20.69 -3.80
CA ALA A 54 -17.59 22.02 -3.38
C ALA A 54 -18.32 22.04 -2.03
N ARG A 55 -18.54 20.87 -1.43
CA ARG A 55 -19.25 20.73 -0.15
C ARG A 55 -18.44 21.33 1.00
N THR A 56 -19.16 21.70 2.05
CA THR A 56 -18.59 22.04 3.37
C THR A 56 -18.40 20.79 4.22
N VAL A 57 -17.68 20.91 5.32
CA VAL A 57 -17.56 19.85 6.34
C VAL A 57 -18.95 19.46 6.86
N GLY A 58 -19.83 20.44 7.12
CA GLY A 58 -21.19 20.17 7.58
C GLY A 58 -22.01 19.36 6.59
N GLU A 59 -21.99 19.73 5.30
CA GLU A 59 -22.67 18.98 4.25
C GLU A 59 -22.14 17.55 4.07
N LEU A 60 -20.83 17.33 4.29
CA LEU A 60 -20.27 15.99 4.30
C LEU A 60 -20.79 15.17 5.47
N ILE A 61 -20.83 15.75 6.68
CA ILE A 61 -21.42 15.11 7.88
C ILE A 61 -22.90 14.80 7.64
N ASP A 62 -23.66 15.73 7.05
CA ASP A 62 -25.08 15.53 6.74
C ASP A 62 -25.32 14.34 5.82
N VAL A 63 -24.48 14.16 4.81
CA VAL A 63 -24.53 13.01 3.90
C VAL A 63 -24.22 11.70 4.63
N GLU A 64 -23.17 11.67 5.46
CA GLU A 64 -22.76 10.43 6.14
C GLU A 64 -23.74 10.03 7.26
N LEU A 65 -24.37 11.01 7.92
CA LEU A 65 -25.36 10.78 8.98
C LEU A 65 -26.81 10.76 8.47
N ALA A 66 -27.03 10.74 7.15
CA ALA A 66 -28.38 10.81 6.57
C ALA A 66 -29.31 9.71 7.10
N ASP A 67 -28.83 8.47 7.20
CA ASP A 67 -29.61 7.33 7.69
C ASP A 67 -29.97 7.47 9.17
N ALA A 68 -29.03 7.89 10.01
CA ALA A 68 -29.27 8.12 11.43
C ALA A 68 -30.29 9.25 11.66
N ARG A 69 -30.16 10.35 10.91
CA ARG A 69 -31.10 11.48 11.00
C ARG A 69 -32.46 11.15 10.45
N ALA A 70 -32.54 10.34 9.37
CA ALA A 70 -33.81 9.86 8.84
C ALA A 70 -34.52 8.97 9.86
N ALA A 71 -33.78 8.10 10.57
CA ALA A 71 -34.33 7.25 11.62
C ALA A 71 -34.89 8.07 12.80
N LEU A 72 -34.17 9.11 13.27
CA LEU A 72 -34.67 10.00 14.31
C LEU A 72 -35.89 10.76 13.86
N LYS A 73 -35.91 11.28 12.64
CA LYS A 73 -37.07 11.98 12.08
C LYS A 73 -38.28 11.06 11.96
N ALA A 74 -38.08 9.83 11.49
CA ALA A 74 -39.17 8.84 11.42
C ALA A 74 -39.73 8.52 12.83
N LEU A 75 -38.86 8.45 13.84
CA LEU A 75 -39.27 8.23 15.22
C LEU A 75 -40.11 9.42 15.76
N ASP A 76 -39.70 10.65 15.49
CA ASP A 76 -40.43 11.85 15.89
C ASP A 76 -41.80 11.91 15.20
N GLU A 77 -41.88 11.60 13.90
CA GLU A 77 -43.10 11.54 13.12
C GLU A 77 -44.06 10.45 13.65
N ALA A 78 -43.53 9.24 13.92
CA ALA A 78 -44.31 8.14 14.47
C ALA A 78 -44.80 8.44 15.91
N ALA A 79 -43.99 9.09 16.74
CA ALA A 79 -44.41 9.57 18.08
C ALA A 79 -45.56 10.58 18.01
N ALA A 80 -45.50 11.52 17.05
CA ALA A 80 -46.57 12.48 16.82
C ALA A 80 -47.87 11.81 16.33
N ALA A 81 -47.77 10.82 15.44
CA ALA A 81 -48.91 10.02 14.95
C ALA A 81 -49.55 9.21 16.10
N MET A 82 -48.73 8.60 16.96
CA MET A 82 -49.21 7.87 18.15
C MET A 82 -49.94 8.82 19.13
N ALA A 83 -49.41 10.04 19.37
CA ALA A 83 -50.04 11.04 20.18
C ALA A 83 -51.37 11.57 19.59
N ALA A 84 -51.54 11.48 18.27
CA ALA A 84 -52.77 11.79 17.54
C ALA A 84 -53.75 10.63 17.41
N GLU A 85 -53.46 9.46 18.05
CA GLU A 85 -54.27 8.26 18.05
C GLU A 85 -54.53 7.71 16.62
N VAL A 86 -53.56 7.82 15.71
CA VAL A 86 -53.61 7.28 14.35
C VAL A 86 -53.56 5.76 14.41
N GLU A 87 -54.44 5.07 13.68
CA GLU A 87 -54.45 3.61 13.62
C GLU A 87 -53.15 3.05 13.03
N GLY A 88 -52.49 2.10 13.74
CA GLY A 88 -51.23 1.49 13.36
C GLY A 88 -49.95 2.29 13.76
N ALA A 89 -50.11 3.44 14.39
CA ALA A 89 -48.99 4.28 14.82
C ALA A 89 -48.08 3.57 15.86
N ASP A 90 -48.61 2.65 16.65
CA ASP A 90 -47.86 1.88 17.64
C ASP A 90 -46.81 0.99 16.96
N ASP A 91 -47.18 0.32 15.85
CA ASP A 91 -46.27 -0.54 15.07
C ASP A 91 -45.23 0.31 14.34
N GLU A 92 -45.62 1.46 13.78
CA GLU A 92 -44.71 2.41 13.15
C GLU A 92 -43.68 2.98 14.14
N TYR A 93 -44.15 3.34 15.36
CA TYR A 93 -43.26 3.81 16.42
C TYR A 93 -42.26 2.75 16.87
N ALA A 94 -42.71 1.52 17.05
CA ALA A 94 -41.82 0.40 17.41
C ALA A 94 -40.75 0.17 16.34
N ALA A 95 -41.13 0.13 15.06
CA ALA A 95 -40.20 -0.03 13.95
C ALA A 95 -39.19 1.12 13.83
N ALA A 96 -39.66 2.38 14.01
CA ALA A 96 -38.78 3.55 13.98
C ALA A 96 -37.82 3.58 15.16
N LEU A 97 -38.29 3.17 16.36
CA LEU A 97 -37.43 3.06 17.54
C LEU A 97 -36.35 1.99 17.37
N ASP A 98 -36.71 0.83 16.83
CA ASP A 98 -35.75 -0.23 16.53
C ASP A 98 -34.70 0.22 15.51
N ALA A 99 -35.12 0.94 14.46
CA ALA A 99 -34.20 1.50 13.46
C ALA A 99 -33.26 2.55 14.06
N ALA A 100 -33.78 3.48 14.86
CA ALA A 100 -32.96 4.49 15.55
C ALA A 100 -31.99 3.87 16.56
N THR A 101 -32.42 2.80 17.26
CA THR A 101 -31.60 2.07 18.21
C THR A 101 -30.50 1.27 17.49
N ALA A 102 -30.80 0.61 16.38
CA ALA A 102 -29.84 -0.17 15.60
C ALA A 102 -28.68 0.71 15.06
N LEU A 103 -28.98 1.98 14.71
CA LEU A 103 -28.01 2.96 14.23
C LEU A 103 -27.34 3.78 15.37
N ASP A 104 -27.78 3.57 16.64
CA ASP A 104 -27.39 4.43 17.76
C ASP A 104 -27.47 5.92 17.36
N ALA A 105 -28.62 6.30 16.77
CA ALA A 105 -28.79 7.53 16.01
C ALA A 105 -28.67 8.79 16.85
N TRP A 106 -29.01 8.73 18.14
CA TRP A 106 -28.93 9.87 19.09
C TRP A 106 -27.48 10.33 19.33
N ASP A 107 -26.51 9.41 19.27
CA ASP A 107 -25.10 9.70 19.53
C ASP A 107 -24.29 9.94 18.25
N ALA A 108 -24.91 9.87 17.06
CA ALA A 108 -24.22 9.95 15.79
C ALA A 108 -23.40 11.23 15.58
N ASP A 109 -23.99 12.40 15.84
CA ASP A 109 -23.28 13.69 15.76
C ASP A 109 -22.12 13.76 16.78
N ARG A 110 -22.33 13.28 18.02
CA ARG A 110 -21.30 13.25 19.06
C ARG A 110 -20.12 12.32 18.66
N ARG A 111 -20.40 11.17 18.08
CA ARG A 111 -19.36 10.25 17.60
C ARG A 111 -18.49 10.91 16.52
N VAL A 112 -19.11 11.62 15.56
CA VAL A 112 -18.37 12.36 14.53
C VAL A 112 -17.52 13.46 15.16
N ASP A 113 -18.06 14.25 16.10
CA ASP A 113 -17.32 15.32 16.75
C ASP A 113 -16.12 14.78 17.55
N LEU A 114 -16.26 13.65 18.24
CA LEU A 114 -15.16 12.95 18.92
C LEU A 114 -14.10 12.45 17.94
N ALA A 115 -14.54 11.89 16.80
CA ALA A 115 -13.61 11.41 15.77
C ALA A 115 -12.87 12.58 15.10
N LEU A 116 -13.53 13.71 14.84
CA LEU A 116 -12.89 14.92 14.32
C LEU A 116 -11.78 15.41 15.27
N ASP A 117 -12.07 15.42 16.57
CA ASP A 117 -11.12 15.83 17.60
C ASP A 117 -9.91 14.88 17.65
N ALA A 118 -10.17 13.60 17.77
CA ALA A 118 -9.13 12.57 17.92
C ALA A 118 -8.21 12.46 16.69
N LEU A 119 -8.76 12.69 15.48
CA LEU A 119 -7.99 12.67 14.24
C LEU A 119 -7.32 14.03 13.93
N GLY A 120 -7.46 15.03 14.79
CA GLY A 120 -6.96 16.40 14.54
C GLY A 120 -7.55 16.99 13.25
N ALA A 121 -8.82 16.69 12.97
CA ALA A 121 -9.52 17.14 11.78
C ALA A 121 -10.18 18.53 12.00
N VAL A 122 -10.53 19.19 10.90
CA VAL A 122 -11.20 20.49 10.94
C VAL A 122 -12.62 20.33 11.49
N ARG A 123 -12.95 21.10 12.54
CA ARG A 123 -14.27 21.06 13.21
C ARG A 123 -15.25 22.13 12.70
N ASP A 124 -14.72 23.15 12.01
CA ASP A 124 -15.58 24.20 11.45
C ASP A 124 -16.43 23.62 10.32
N ARG A 125 -17.70 23.39 10.63
CA ARG A 125 -18.68 22.80 9.70
C ARG A 125 -18.97 23.71 8.49
N SER A 126 -18.68 25.00 8.57
CA SER A 126 -18.85 25.96 7.47
C SER A 126 -17.69 25.96 6.45
N ARG A 127 -16.55 25.38 6.82
CA ARG A 127 -15.35 25.39 5.98
C ARG A 127 -15.52 24.50 4.74
N ALA A 128 -15.26 25.07 3.56
CA ALA A 128 -15.35 24.34 2.30
C ALA A 128 -14.20 23.33 2.14
N LEU A 129 -14.50 22.10 1.72
CA LEU A 129 -13.52 21.03 1.50
C LEU A 129 -12.49 21.42 0.44
N ALA A 130 -12.89 22.18 -0.59
CA ALA A 130 -12.00 22.68 -1.64
C ALA A 130 -10.85 23.57 -1.13
N GLN A 131 -11.01 24.20 0.04
CA GLN A 131 -10.02 25.09 0.68
C GLN A 131 -9.05 24.34 1.60
N MET A 132 -9.24 23.03 1.76
CA MET A 132 -8.44 22.20 2.65
C MET A 132 -7.32 21.49 1.89
N SER A 133 -6.23 21.21 2.59
CA SER A 133 -5.22 20.28 2.10
C SER A 133 -5.79 18.86 1.94
N VAL A 134 -5.13 18.03 1.14
CA VAL A 134 -5.52 16.61 0.95
C VAL A 134 -5.64 15.90 2.30
N GLY A 135 -4.66 16.08 3.17
CA GLY A 135 -4.66 15.44 4.50
C GLY A 135 -5.77 15.93 5.43
N GLU A 136 -6.13 17.24 5.40
CA GLU A 136 -7.26 17.75 6.17
C GLU A 136 -8.59 17.17 5.70
N ARG A 137 -8.82 17.13 4.37
CA ARG A 137 -10.02 16.50 3.78
C ARG A 137 -10.13 15.03 4.15
N TYR A 138 -9.00 14.32 4.05
CA TYR A 138 -8.96 12.90 4.38
C TYR A 138 -9.33 12.63 5.85
N ARG A 139 -8.78 13.40 6.80
CA ARG A 139 -9.09 13.25 8.22
C ARG A 139 -10.56 13.55 8.52
N VAL A 140 -11.13 14.59 7.90
CA VAL A 140 -12.58 14.88 8.03
C VAL A 140 -13.42 13.72 7.49
N ARG A 141 -13.10 13.21 6.30
CA ARG A 141 -13.81 12.07 5.71
C ARG A 141 -13.74 10.83 6.61
N LEU A 142 -12.56 10.51 7.09
CA LEU A 142 -12.35 9.36 7.97
C LEU A 142 -13.13 9.51 9.29
N ALA A 143 -13.16 10.72 9.88
CA ALA A 143 -13.94 10.99 11.08
C ALA A 143 -15.43 10.77 10.86
N CYS A 144 -15.97 11.25 9.73
CA CYS A 144 -17.38 11.05 9.38
C CYS A 144 -17.72 9.56 9.24
N LEU A 145 -16.88 8.78 8.55
CA LEU A 145 -17.07 7.34 8.34
C LEU A 145 -17.04 6.54 9.65
N LEU A 146 -16.08 6.87 10.53
CA LEU A 146 -15.98 6.21 11.85
C LEU A 146 -17.16 6.56 12.76
N GLY A 147 -17.70 7.79 12.65
CA GLY A 147 -18.86 8.23 13.44
C GLY A 147 -20.19 7.71 12.91
N ALA A 148 -20.31 7.42 11.62
CA ALA A 148 -21.55 7.00 10.97
C ALA A 148 -21.95 5.53 11.24
N GLN A 149 -21.04 4.68 11.72
CA GLN A 149 -21.28 3.27 12.06
C GLN A 149 -21.88 2.45 10.90
N HIS A 150 -21.27 2.53 9.71
CA HIS A 150 -21.66 1.69 8.59
C HIS A 150 -21.51 0.19 8.93
N ASP A 151 -22.31 -0.68 8.30
CA ASP A 151 -22.18 -2.14 8.44
C ASP A 151 -20.82 -2.65 7.95
N PHE A 152 -20.23 -1.98 6.95
CA PHE A 152 -18.92 -2.31 6.41
C PHE A 152 -18.09 -1.06 6.17
N LEU A 153 -16.79 -1.12 6.53
CA LEU A 153 -15.82 -0.10 6.23
C LEU A 153 -14.79 -0.64 5.22
N LEU A 154 -14.57 0.12 4.15
CA LEU A 154 -13.53 -0.13 3.14
C LEU A 154 -12.53 1.02 3.20
N LEU A 155 -11.32 0.76 3.66
CA LEU A 155 -10.32 1.79 3.93
C LEU A 155 -9.08 1.56 3.09
N ASP A 156 -8.67 2.57 2.29
CA ASP A 156 -7.45 2.54 1.49
C ASP A 156 -6.38 3.43 2.13
N GLU A 157 -5.32 2.79 2.67
CA GLU A 157 -4.18 3.44 3.34
C GLU A 157 -4.59 4.46 4.42
N PRO A 158 -5.43 4.09 5.41
CA PRO A 158 -6.02 5.04 6.35
C PRO A 158 -5.01 5.64 7.34
N THR A 159 -3.80 5.12 7.41
CA THR A 159 -2.71 5.66 8.24
C THR A 159 -2.07 6.92 7.64
N ASN A 160 -2.30 7.19 6.36
CA ASN A 160 -1.75 8.37 5.72
C ASN A 160 -2.32 9.64 6.36
N HIS A 161 -1.45 10.62 6.59
CA HIS A 161 -1.79 11.91 7.18
C HIS A 161 -2.27 11.90 8.64
N LEU A 162 -2.16 10.78 9.36
CA LEU A 162 -2.42 10.69 10.79
C LEU A 162 -1.12 10.83 11.59
N ASP A 163 -1.22 11.43 12.76
CA ASP A 163 -0.18 11.38 13.77
C ASP A 163 -0.42 10.20 14.74
N GLU A 164 0.43 10.05 15.74
CA GLU A 164 0.39 8.94 16.68
C GLU A 164 -0.98 8.85 17.39
N HIS A 165 -1.50 9.98 17.84
CA HIS A 165 -2.80 10.04 18.53
C HIS A 165 -3.96 9.61 17.60
N GLY A 166 -3.94 10.10 16.35
CA GLY A 166 -4.93 9.70 15.34
C GLY A 166 -4.83 8.22 14.98
N LEU A 167 -3.62 7.65 14.94
CA LEU A 167 -3.41 6.22 14.70
C LEU A 167 -3.94 5.35 15.84
N ASP A 168 -3.72 5.75 17.09
CA ASP A 168 -4.24 5.06 18.26
C ASP A 168 -5.77 5.04 18.26
N PHE A 169 -6.37 6.20 17.98
CA PHE A 169 -7.84 6.31 17.87
C PHE A 169 -8.38 5.44 16.73
N LEU A 170 -7.77 5.51 15.54
CA LEU A 170 -8.17 4.69 14.39
C LEU A 170 -8.10 3.20 14.74
N THR A 171 -6.99 2.76 15.34
CA THR A 171 -6.77 1.36 15.73
C THR A 171 -7.86 0.87 16.67
N ALA A 172 -8.18 1.65 17.71
CA ALA A 172 -9.25 1.34 18.66
C ALA A 172 -10.62 1.29 17.96
N ALA A 173 -10.95 2.30 17.15
CA ALA A 173 -12.21 2.37 16.43
C ALA A 173 -12.41 1.18 15.47
N LEU A 174 -11.35 0.75 14.75
CA LEU A 174 -11.44 -0.40 13.85
C LEU A 174 -11.54 -1.75 14.57
N ARG A 175 -10.94 -1.86 15.75
CA ARG A 175 -11.08 -3.06 16.59
C ARG A 175 -12.51 -3.21 17.13
N ASP A 176 -13.07 -2.10 17.61
CA ASP A 176 -14.38 -2.09 18.28
C ASP A 176 -15.55 -1.98 17.30
N HIS A 177 -15.29 -1.76 16.01
CA HIS A 177 -16.33 -1.62 15.00
C HIS A 177 -17.21 -2.87 14.96
N PRO A 178 -18.56 -2.78 15.09
CA PRO A 178 -19.44 -3.94 15.15
C PRO A 178 -19.55 -4.68 13.81
N GLY A 179 -19.41 -3.95 12.71
CA GLY A 179 -19.52 -4.47 11.34
C GLY A 179 -18.25 -5.12 10.81
N GLY A 180 -18.17 -5.24 9.50
CA GLY A 180 -16.99 -5.77 8.80
C GLY A 180 -16.01 -4.67 8.38
N VAL A 181 -14.72 -4.94 8.42
CA VAL A 181 -13.68 -4.01 7.97
C VAL A 181 -12.80 -4.67 6.91
N VAL A 182 -12.59 -3.96 5.80
CA VAL A 182 -11.58 -4.28 4.80
C VAL A 182 -10.56 -3.14 4.79
N LEU A 183 -9.32 -3.47 5.08
CA LEU A 183 -8.24 -2.52 5.30
C LEU A 183 -7.10 -2.79 4.33
N VAL A 184 -6.88 -1.89 3.37
CA VAL A 184 -5.65 -1.86 2.58
C VAL A 184 -4.64 -1.02 3.35
N SER A 185 -3.51 -1.59 3.74
CA SER A 185 -2.44 -0.84 4.40
C SER A 185 -1.08 -1.48 4.22
N HIS A 186 -0.06 -0.63 4.25
CA HIS A 186 1.35 -1.01 4.38
C HIS A 186 1.86 -0.88 5.84
N ASP A 187 1.05 -0.37 6.73
CA ASP A 187 1.37 -0.25 8.15
C ASP A 187 1.24 -1.61 8.84
N ARG A 188 2.38 -2.14 9.25
CA ARG A 188 2.49 -3.46 9.88
C ARG A 188 1.90 -3.48 11.28
N VAL A 189 1.98 -2.37 12.00
CA VAL A 189 1.47 -2.26 13.36
C VAL A 189 -0.06 -2.27 13.31
N LEU A 190 -0.66 -1.42 12.47
CA LEU A 190 -2.11 -1.41 12.28
C LEU A 190 -2.65 -2.78 11.83
N LEU A 191 -1.97 -3.42 10.86
CA LEU A 191 -2.38 -4.75 10.39
C LEU A 191 -2.26 -5.81 11.50
N ALA A 192 -1.21 -5.76 12.32
CA ALA A 192 -1.03 -6.69 13.43
C ALA A 192 -2.09 -6.50 14.51
N ASP A 193 -2.47 -5.26 14.76
CA ASP A 193 -3.40 -4.88 15.80
C ASP A 193 -4.87 -5.09 15.44
N VAL A 194 -5.22 -4.95 14.16
CA VAL A 194 -6.62 -4.94 13.70
C VAL A 194 -6.96 -6.20 12.91
N ALA A 195 -6.12 -6.61 11.95
CA ALA A 195 -6.51 -7.64 10.99
C ALA A 195 -6.52 -9.06 11.60
N THR A 196 -7.63 -9.77 11.46
CA THR A 196 -7.75 -11.19 11.83
C THR A 196 -7.43 -12.12 10.66
N LYS A 197 -7.57 -11.63 9.44
CA LYS A 197 -7.23 -12.32 8.19
C LYS A 197 -6.50 -11.37 7.27
N ILE A 198 -5.56 -11.90 6.48
CA ILE A 198 -4.84 -11.13 5.47
C ILE A 198 -5.06 -11.76 4.09
N LEU A 199 -5.54 -10.95 3.16
CA LEU A 199 -5.58 -11.27 1.73
C LEU A 199 -4.31 -10.73 1.07
N ASP A 200 -3.48 -11.61 0.58
CA ASP A 200 -2.26 -11.29 -0.17
C ASP A 200 -2.53 -11.36 -1.67
N LEU A 201 -2.34 -10.22 -2.35
CA LEU A 201 -2.49 -10.07 -3.80
C LEU A 201 -1.18 -10.24 -4.55
N ASP A 202 -0.07 -10.43 -3.85
CA ASP A 202 1.22 -10.67 -4.50
C ASP A 202 1.26 -12.05 -5.19
N PRO A 203 2.13 -12.21 -6.18
CA PRO A 203 2.21 -13.46 -6.92
C PRO A 203 2.46 -14.67 -6.02
N SER A 204 1.74 -15.74 -6.33
CA SER A 204 1.93 -17.08 -5.79
C SER A 204 2.32 -18.04 -6.90
N ILE A 205 2.72 -19.25 -6.58
CA ILE A 205 3.11 -20.27 -7.55
C ILE A 205 2.03 -20.58 -8.60
N ASP A 206 0.76 -20.48 -8.20
CA ASP A 206 -0.43 -20.71 -9.06
C ASP A 206 -1.06 -19.41 -9.58
N GLY A 207 -0.43 -18.26 -9.34
CA GLY A 207 -0.90 -16.93 -9.76
C GLY A 207 -2.18 -16.44 -9.06
N ARG A 208 -2.64 -17.11 -7.99
CA ARG A 208 -3.88 -16.78 -7.28
C ARG A 208 -3.62 -16.02 -5.99
N PRO A 209 -4.48 -15.05 -5.63
CA PRO A 209 -4.44 -14.43 -4.32
C PRO A 209 -4.62 -15.47 -3.20
N ARG A 210 -3.96 -15.23 -2.07
CA ARG A 210 -3.97 -16.11 -0.91
C ARG A 210 -4.57 -15.41 0.30
N VAL A 211 -5.40 -16.14 1.05
CA VAL A 211 -5.91 -15.67 2.34
C VAL A 211 -5.21 -16.43 3.46
N TYR A 212 -4.66 -15.68 4.40
CA TYR A 212 -4.00 -16.21 5.60
C TYR A 212 -4.86 -15.89 6.82
N GLY A 213 -5.01 -16.85 7.71
CA GLY A 213 -5.60 -16.68 9.05
C GLY A 213 -4.57 -16.24 10.08
N ASP A 214 -5.02 -16.18 11.34
CA ASP A 214 -4.18 -15.88 12.52
C ASP A 214 -3.47 -14.51 12.43
N GLY A 215 -4.16 -13.53 11.80
CA GLY A 215 -3.70 -12.15 11.73
C GLY A 215 -2.41 -11.96 10.92
N TYR A 216 -1.69 -10.91 11.26
CA TYR A 216 -0.48 -10.51 10.53
C TYR A 216 0.69 -11.49 10.74
N GLU A 217 0.84 -12.06 11.92
CA GLU A 217 1.90 -13.05 12.19
C GLU A 217 1.66 -14.37 11.44
N GLY A 218 0.41 -14.83 11.37
CA GLY A 218 0.04 -15.98 10.55
C GLY A 218 0.31 -15.75 9.06
N TYR A 219 0.01 -14.55 8.58
CA TYR A 219 0.40 -14.14 7.22
C TYR A 219 1.91 -14.21 7.00
N ARG A 220 2.72 -13.61 7.88
CA ARG A 220 4.20 -13.60 7.74
C ARG A 220 4.76 -15.01 7.67
N ALA A 221 4.35 -15.86 8.62
CA ALA A 221 4.81 -17.25 8.66
C ALA A 221 4.35 -18.04 7.43
N GLY A 222 3.08 -17.93 7.08
CA GLY A 222 2.49 -18.61 5.93
C GLY A 222 3.08 -18.17 4.60
N ARG A 223 3.29 -16.87 4.41
CA ARG A 223 3.93 -16.31 3.21
C ARG A 223 5.38 -16.76 3.08
N SER A 224 6.16 -16.71 4.17
CA SER A 224 7.54 -17.18 4.17
C SER A 224 7.64 -18.66 3.81
N ALA A 225 6.79 -19.51 4.40
CA ALA A 225 6.76 -20.94 4.09
C ALA A 225 6.31 -21.22 2.64
N ALA A 226 5.36 -20.44 2.10
CA ALA A 226 4.91 -20.56 0.72
C ALA A 226 6.03 -20.19 -0.27
N MET A 227 6.77 -19.11 0.00
CA MET A 227 7.91 -18.70 -0.82
C MET A 227 9.04 -19.72 -0.80
N ALA A 228 9.39 -20.24 0.38
CA ALA A 228 10.44 -21.26 0.49
C ALA A 228 10.08 -22.53 -0.30
N ARG A 229 8.81 -22.96 -0.26
CA ARG A 229 8.34 -24.09 -1.08
C ARG A 229 8.42 -23.78 -2.57
N TRP A 230 8.00 -22.58 -2.98
CA TRP A 230 8.06 -22.18 -4.38
C TRP A 230 9.49 -22.13 -4.90
N GLU A 231 10.44 -21.60 -4.12
CA GLU A 231 11.87 -21.63 -4.44
C GLU A 231 12.38 -23.08 -4.60
N GLN A 232 12.02 -23.96 -3.68
CA GLN A 232 12.39 -25.37 -3.74
C GLN A 232 11.82 -26.07 -4.98
N ASP A 233 10.54 -25.85 -5.30
CA ASP A 233 9.88 -26.44 -6.47
C ASP A 233 10.52 -25.93 -7.77
N TYR A 234 10.89 -24.65 -7.83
CA TYR A 234 11.57 -24.05 -8.96
C TYR A 234 12.98 -24.63 -9.15
N ASP A 235 13.75 -24.77 -8.08
CA ASP A 235 15.08 -25.35 -8.13
C ASP A 235 15.03 -26.84 -8.58
N GLN A 236 14.04 -27.60 -8.10
CA GLN A 236 13.80 -28.97 -8.56
C GLN A 236 13.44 -29.02 -10.03
N HIS A 237 12.60 -28.10 -10.51
CA HIS A 237 12.23 -28.00 -11.91
C HIS A 237 13.47 -27.73 -12.80
N LEU A 238 14.31 -26.76 -12.41
CA LEU A 238 15.56 -26.47 -13.13
C LEU A 238 16.54 -27.65 -13.14
N ALA A 239 16.66 -28.37 -12.03
CA ALA A 239 17.51 -29.54 -11.93
C ALA A 239 17.04 -30.67 -12.86
N GLU A 240 15.72 -30.91 -12.94
CA GLU A 240 15.17 -31.93 -13.84
C GLU A 240 15.27 -31.49 -15.31
N GLU A 241 15.08 -30.20 -15.62
CA GLU A 241 15.32 -29.66 -16.97
C GLU A 241 16.76 -29.88 -17.44
N ALA A 242 17.75 -29.56 -16.60
CA ALA A 242 19.16 -29.80 -16.89
C ALA A 242 19.46 -31.28 -17.10
N ARG A 243 18.91 -32.14 -16.24
CA ARG A 243 19.07 -33.58 -16.36
C ARG A 243 18.48 -34.14 -17.66
N LEU A 244 17.28 -33.68 -18.04
CA LEU A 244 16.64 -34.12 -19.30
C LEU A 244 17.41 -33.63 -20.54
N ALA A 245 18.01 -32.42 -20.47
CA ALA A 245 18.88 -31.90 -21.52
C ALA A 245 20.14 -32.77 -21.71
N ASP A 246 20.77 -33.20 -20.61
CA ASP A 246 21.90 -34.12 -20.63
C ASP A 246 21.53 -35.50 -21.19
N ASP A 247 20.38 -36.03 -20.74
CA ASP A 247 19.86 -37.34 -21.25
C ASP A 247 19.54 -37.26 -22.73
N LEU A 248 18.98 -36.14 -23.21
CA LEU A 248 18.73 -35.94 -24.64
C LEU A 248 20.02 -35.87 -25.44
N SER A 249 21.02 -35.13 -24.96
CA SER A 249 22.33 -35.02 -25.56
C SER A 249 23.02 -36.41 -25.66
N ALA A 250 22.98 -37.18 -24.57
CA ALA A 250 23.51 -38.56 -24.54
C ALA A 250 22.77 -39.48 -25.50
N ALA A 251 21.44 -39.39 -25.59
CA ALA A 251 20.62 -40.18 -26.52
C ALA A 251 20.91 -39.83 -27.98
N GLN A 252 21.07 -38.55 -28.31
CA GLN A 252 21.44 -38.07 -29.64
C GLN A 252 22.86 -38.47 -30.03
N ASN A 253 23.82 -38.41 -29.12
CA ASN A 253 25.20 -38.85 -29.38
C ASN A 253 25.29 -40.35 -29.66
N ARG A 254 24.48 -41.18 -28.99
CA ARG A 254 24.34 -42.60 -29.28
C ARG A 254 23.79 -42.85 -30.69
N LEU A 255 22.90 -42.02 -31.20
CA LEU A 255 22.43 -42.08 -32.57
C LEU A 255 23.52 -41.71 -33.59
N ARG A 256 24.31 -40.66 -33.31
CA ARG A 256 25.38 -40.18 -34.22
C ARG A 256 26.59 -41.10 -34.27
N SER A 257 26.97 -41.69 -33.14
CA SER A 257 28.18 -42.53 -33.02
C SER A 257 28.06 -43.94 -33.61
N SER A 258 26.98 -44.27 -34.35
CA SER A 258 26.73 -45.62 -34.91
C SER A 258 26.99 -46.74 -33.88
N TRP A 259 26.61 -46.51 -32.62
CA TRP A 259 26.86 -47.43 -31.52
C TRP A 259 26.47 -48.86 -31.89
N ARG A 260 27.45 -49.78 -31.91
CA ARG A 260 27.25 -51.22 -32.17
C ARG A 260 27.08 -51.91 -30.81
N PRO A 261 25.91 -52.47 -30.49
CA PRO A 261 25.74 -53.26 -29.27
C PRO A 261 26.54 -54.55 -29.36
N PRO A 262 26.86 -55.21 -28.22
CA PRO A 262 27.58 -56.47 -28.16
C PRO A 262 26.95 -57.53 -29.06
N LYS A 263 27.81 -58.41 -29.66
CA LYS A 263 27.39 -59.56 -30.54
C LYS A 263 26.39 -60.44 -29.80
N GLY A 264 25.16 -60.57 -30.33
CA GLY A 264 24.12 -61.46 -29.79
C GLY A 264 22.67 -60.88 -29.85
N THR A 265 22.48 -59.62 -30.14
CA THR A 265 21.14 -59.01 -30.24
C THR A 265 20.69 -58.91 -31.72
N GLY A 266 19.47 -59.39 -32.03
CA GLY A 266 18.94 -59.46 -33.39
C GLY A 266 18.86 -58.11 -34.11
N LYS A 267 19.06 -58.08 -35.44
CA LYS A 267 19.15 -56.87 -36.27
C LYS A 267 17.91 -55.91 -36.16
N HIS A 268 16.72 -56.44 -35.98
CA HIS A 268 15.49 -55.65 -35.92
C HIS A 268 15.26 -54.91 -34.61
N GLN A 269 15.76 -55.40 -33.47
CA GLN A 269 15.66 -54.71 -32.20
C GLN A 269 16.62 -53.52 -32.06
N ARG A 270 17.62 -53.41 -32.92
CA ARG A 270 18.68 -52.40 -32.86
C ARG A 270 18.29 -51.06 -33.49
N ALA A 271 17.51 -51.09 -34.56
CA ALA A 271 17.09 -49.89 -35.30
C ALA A 271 15.98 -49.10 -34.62
N THR A 272 15.19 -49.76 -33.74
CA THR A 272 14.03 -49.16 -33.07
C THR A 272 14.30 -48.57 -31.69
N ARG A 273 15.38 -49.03 -31.00
CA ARG A 273 15.65 -48.59 -29.60
C ARG A 273 16.19 -47.16 -29.47
N ALA A 274 17.09 -46.73 -30.34
CA ALA A 274 17.70 -45.39 -30.19
C ALA A 274 16.71 -44.24 -30.52
N PRO A 275 15.90 -44.33 -31.61
CA PRO A 275 14.83 -43.35 -31.87
C PRO A 275 13.73 -43.38 -30.83
N SER A 276 13.44 -44.54 -30.20
CA SER A 276 12.44 -44.64 -29.13
C SER A 276 12.92 -43.98 -27.84
N LEU A 277 14.22 -44.04 -27.55
CA LEU A 277 14.80 -43.37 -26.39
C LEU A 277 14.73 -41.85 -26.53
N VAL A 278 15.10 -41.29 -27.68
CA VAL A 278 14.97 -39.86 -27.95
C VAL A 278 13.52 -39.39 -27.84
N ARG A 279 12.59 -40.18 -28.41
CA ARG A 279 11.14 -39.88 -28.28
C ARG A 279 10.65 -39.95 -26.85
N ALA A 280 11.17 -40.83 -26.02
CA ALA A 280 10.81 -40.94 -24.63
C ALA A 280 11.35 -39.75 -23.79
N VAL A 281 12.56 -39.28 -24.08
CA VAL A 281 13.13 -38.11 -23.44
C VAL A 281 12.35 -36.83 -23.85
N ASN A 282 12.08 -36.66 -25.15
CA ASN A 282 11.31 -35.52 -25.64
C ASN A 282 9.94 -35.45 -25.00
N ARG A 283 9.21 -36.57 -24.87
CA ARG A 283 7.91 -36.56 -24.14
C ARG A 283 8.04 -36.10 -22.71
N ARG A 284 9.12 -36.46 -21.99
CA ARG A 284 9.35 -36.00 -20.64
C ARG A 284 9.67 -34.49 -20.58
N ILE A 285 10.38 -33.98 -21.61
CA ILE A 285 10.63 -32.55 -21.75
C ILE A 285 9.30 -31.78 -21.98
N ASP A 286 8.45 -32.33 -22.88
CA ASP A 286 7.13 -31.77 -23.17
C ASP A 286 6.26 -31.81 -21.91
N ASP A 287 6.19 -32.93 -21.19
CA ASP A 287 5.47 -33.07 -19.92
C ASP A 287 5.99 -32.10 -18.84
N LEU A 288 7.34 -31.88 -18.76
CA LEU A 288 7.92 -30.93 -17.84
C LEU A 288 7.58 -29.48 -18.21
N ALA A 289 7.56 -29.17 -19.50
CA ALA A 289 7.19 -27.83 -19.99
C ALA A 289 5.69 -27.52 -19.73
N ASP A 290 4.80 -28.50 -19.86
CA ASP A 290 3.38 -28.35 -19.53
C ASP A 290 3.13 -28.06 -18.03
N HIS A 291 4.07 -28.47 -17.17
CA HIS A 291 4.05 -28.25 -15.73
C HIS A 291 5.12 -27.26 -15.26
N ALA A 292 5.49 -26.31 -16.14
CA ALA A 292 6.55 -25.35 -15.84
C ALA A 292 6.26 -24.54 -14.58
N VAL A 293 7.21 -24.56 -13.63
CA VAL A 293 7.15 -23.73 -12.42
C VAL A 293 7.74 -22.36 -12.75
N SER A 294 6.94 -21.31 -12.58
CA SER A 294 7.41 -19.95 -12.80
C SER A 294 8.47 -19.56 -11.76
N ARG A 295 9.42 -18.71 -12.18
CA ARG A 295 10.44 -18.20 -11.25
C ARG A 295 9.80 -17.41 -10.12
N PRO A 296 10.14 -17.70 -8.84
CA PRO A 296 9.70 -16.89 -7.72
C PRO A 296 10.07 -15.41 -7.89
N VAL A 297 9.10 -14.52 -7.69
CA VAL A 297 9.37 -13.08 -7.74
C VAL A 297 9.88 -12.67 -6.35
N ALA A 298 11.19 -12.50 -6.24
CA ALA A 298 11.77 -11.97 -5.02
C ALA A 298 11.32 -10.51 -4.83
N PRO A 299 10.91 -10.12 -3.62
CA PRO A 299 10.59 -8.72 -3.34
C PRO A 299 11.82 -7.85 -3.57
N LEU A 300 11.59 -6.66 -4.12
CA LEU A 300 12.64 -5.68 -4.31
C LEU A 300 13.24 -5.33 -2.94
N ARG A 301 14.58 -5.39 -2.84
CA ARG A 301 15.31 -5.00 -1.64
C ARG A 301 16.15 -3.77 -1.94
N PHE A 302 15.94 -2.72 -1.17
CA PHE A 302 16.76 -1.52 -1.27
C PHE A 302 18.17 -1.82 -0.77
N HIS A 303 19.15 -1.51 -1.60
CA HIS A 303 20.58 -1.58 -1.27
C HIS A 303 21.13 -0.17 -1.20
N MET A 304 21.27 0.35 0.03
CA MET A 304 21.89 1.65 0.26
C MET A 304 23.38 1.55 -0.14
N PRO A 305 23.88 2.43 -1.02
CA PRO A 305 25.31 2.49 -1.30
C PRO A 305 26.11 2.78 -0.03
N GLU A 306 27.30 2.19 0.09
CA GLU A 306 28.20 2.50 1.18
C GLU A 306 28.69 3.95 1.01
N LEU A 307 28.39 4.77 2.00
CA LEU A 307 28.87 6.17 2.06
C LEU A 307 30.12 6.25 2.93
N ALA A 308 31.12 6.93 2.45
CA ALA A 308 32.30 7.22 3.26
C ALA A 308 31.90 8.13 4.43
N THR A 309 32.03 7.63 5.65
CA THR A 309 31.77 8.41 6.85
C THR A 309 33.08 9.02 7.34
N LEU A 310 33.06 10.33 7.61
CA LEU A 310 34.18 11.06 8.22
C LEU A 310 33.83 11.29 9.69
N SER A 311 34.40 10.53 10.60
CA SER A 311 34.13 10.65 12.04
C SER A 311 34.42 12.05 12.57
N GLY A 312 33.53 12.62 13.37
CA GLY A 312 33.69 13.91 14.05
C GLY A 312 33.51 15.15 13.15
N VAL A 313 32.96 14.99 11.94
CA VAL A 313 32.67 16.13 11.05
C VAL A 313 31.20 16.51 11.15
N THR A 314 30.92 17.73 11.62
CA THR A 314 29.57 18.30 11.58
C THR A 314 29.18 18.63 10.12
N LEU A 315 28.16 18.00 9.59
CA LEU A 315 27.71 18.18 8.22
C LEU A 315 26.68 19.30 8.09
N VAL A 316 25.74 19.38 9.04
CA VAL A 316 24.70 20.41 9.09
C VAL A 316 24.57 20.90 10.52
N ARG A 317 24.54 22.22 10.73
CA ARG A 317 24.26 22.85 12.00
C ARG A 317 23.22 23.95 11.84
N ALA A 318 22.14 23.80 12.56
CA ALA A 318 21.09 24.80 12.70
C ALA A 318 21.14 25.38 14.09
N GLU A 319 21.17 26.71 14.24
CA GLU A 319 21.25 27.44 15.51
C GLU A 319 20.05 28.40 15.58
N GLU A 320 19.19 28.21 16.60
CA GLU A 320 17.99 29.02 16.89
C GLU A 320 17.12 29.28 15.67
N VAL A 321 16.93 28.25 14.82
CA VAL A 321 16.17 28.37 13.59
C VAL A 321 14.68 28.45 13.90
N ALA A 322 14.04 29.52 13.43
CA ALA A 322 12.59 29.69 13.50
C ALA A 322 12.02 30.07 12.12
N VAL A 323 10.79 29.65 11.89
CA VAL A 323 9.98 30.04 10.71
C VAL A 323 8.61 30.44 11.21
N ASP A 324 8.27 31.70 11.04
CA ASP A 324 7.07 32.30 11.61
C ASP A 324 5.78 31.61 11.11
N GLY A 325 4.93 31.24 12.07
CA GLY A 325 3.69 30.53 11.80
C GLY A 325 3.83 29.09 11.28
N ARG A 326 5.06 28.54 11.19
CA ARG A 326 5.34 27.19 10.68
C ARG A 326 6.12 26.31 11.64
N LEU A 327 6.96 26.87 12.52
CA LEU A 327 7.62 26.17 13.61
C LEU A 327 7.05 26.66 14.93
N THR A 328 6.84 25.74 15.87
CA THR A 328 6.30 26.08 17.21
C THR A 328 7.27 26.83 18.11
N GLY A 329 8.56 26.87 17.73
CA GLY A 329 9.61 27.59 18.44
C GLY A 329 10.95 27.41 17.76
N PRO A 330 12.00 28.14 18.23
CA PRO A 330 13.34 28.04 17.67
C PRO A 330 13.94 26.65 17.91
N VAL A 331 14.64 26.11 16.89
CA VAL A 331 15.25 24.79 16.91
C VAL A 331 16.77 24.91 16.74
N THR A 332 17.51 24.24 17.64
CA THR A 332 18.96 24.09 17.52
C THR A 332 19.30 22.60 17.39
N VAL A 333 19.97 22.23 16.29
CA VAL A 333 20.36 20.85 16.00
C VAL A 333 21.66 20.82 15.22
N ALA A 334 22.51 19.83 15.52
CA ALA A 334 23.71 19.54 14.74
C ALA A 334 23.68 18.08 14.30
N LEU A 335 24.10 17.84 13.06
CA LEU A 335 24.21 16.50 12.46
C LEU A 335 25.69 16.26 12.09
N GLU A 336 26.24 15.24 12.66
CA GLU A 336 27.60 14.78 12.34
C GLU A 336 27.53 13.62 11.30
N SER A 337 28.66 13.34 10.70
CA SER A 337 28.78 12.23 9.77
C SER A 337 28.50 10.88 10.46
N GLY A 338 27.49 10.17 10.01
CA GLY A 338 27.02 8.89 10.58
C GLY A 338 25.81 9.03 11.49
N ASP A 339 25.40 10.25 11.87
CA ASP A 339 24.21 10.47 12.68
C ASP A 339 22.91 10.07 11.96
N ARG A 340 21.94 9.70 12.77
CA ARG A 340 20.55 9.44 12.34
C ARG A 340 19.61 10.24 13.24
N LEU A 341 19.01 11.27 12.69
CA LEU A 341 18.05 12.11 13.39
C LEU A 341 16.62 11.71 13.02
N LEU A 342 15.82 11.39 14.03
CA LEU A 342 14.38 11.22 13.88
C LEU A 342 13.65 12.45 14.42
N ILE A 343 12.84 13.10 13.59
CA ILE A 343 12.01 14.25 13.96
C ILE A 343 10.58 13.77 14.14
N THR A 344 10.07 13.84 15.37
CA THR A 344 8.71 13.42 15.76
C THR A 344 7.90 14.62 16.26
N GLY A 345 6.58 14.46 16.30
CA GLY A 345 5.66 15.46 16.81
C GLY A 345 4.30 15.42 16.09
N PRO A 346 3.28 16.12 16.62
CA PRO A 346 1.94 16.14 16.05
C PRO A 346 1.89 16.76 14.65
N ASN A 347 0.78 16.58 13.95
CA ASN A 347 0.56 17.24 12.67
C ASN A 347 0.53 18.76 12.86
N GLY A 348 1.16 19.49 11.93
CA GLY A 348 1.28 20.95 12.04
C GLY A 348 2.44 21.45 12.90
N ALA A 349 3.19 20.61 13.62
CA ALA A 349 4.33 21.02 14.45
C ALA A 349 5.56 21.58 13.66
N GLY A 350 5.50 21.56 12.31
CA GLY A 350 6.58 22.11 11.47
C GLY A 350 7.68 21.12 11.09
N LYS A 351 7.49 19.81 11.24
CA LYS A 351 8.49 18.78 10.87
C LYS A 351 9.00 18.92 9.44
N SER A 352 8.11 19.04 8.47
CA SER A 352 8.47 19.22 7.05
C SER A 352 9.13 20.57 6.78
N THR A 353 8.72 21.62 7.50
CA THR A 353 9.34 22.95 7.45
C THR A 353 10.77 22.88 7.92
N LEU A 354 11.03 22.24 9.06
CA LEU A 354 12.40 22.07 9.59
C LEU A 354 13.28 21.29 8.62
N LEU A 355 12.79 20.19 8.04
CA LEU A 355 13.53 19.43 7.03
C LEU A 355 13.85 20.28 5.79
N ALA A 356 12.90 21.09 5.31
CA ALA A 356 13.10 21.98 4.17
C ALA A 356 14.16 23.06 4.47
N VAL A 357 14.17 23.60 5.69
CA VAL A 357 15.18 24.57 6.12
C VAL A 357 16.57 23.91 6.23
N LEU A 358 16.67 22.72 6.83
CA LEU A 358 17.94 21.97 6.93
C LEU A 358 18.46 21.58 5.53
N ALA A 359 17.58 21.34 4.58
CA ALA A 359 17.93 21.05 3.18
C ALA A 359 18.23 22.29 2.34
N GLY A 360 18.10 23.50 2.90
CA GLY A 360 18.33 24.75 2.18
C GLY A 360 17.26 25.08 1.13
N GLN A 361 16.07 24.46 1.21
CA GLN A 361 14.94 24.73 0.30
C GLN A 361 14.01 25.83 0.81
N LEU A 362 14.10 26.15 2.09
CA LEU A 362 13.37 27.23 2.74
C LEU A 362 14.36 28.04 3.59
N GLU A 363 14.29 29.35 3.49
CA GLU A 363 15.05 30.24 4.38
C GLU A 363 14.36 30.33 5.74
N ALA A 364 15.16 30.38 6.80
CA ALA A 364 14.65 30.62 8.14
C ALA A 364 14.43 32.12 8.35
N ASP A 365 13.37 32.50 9.07
CA ASP A 365 13.11 33.90 9.43
C ASP A 365 14.06 34.35 10.54
N GLN A 366 14.49 33.42 11.40
CA GLN A 366 15.48 33.68 12.49
C GLN A 366 16.46 32.51 12.60
N GLY A 367 17.62 32.78 13.17
CA GLY A 367 18.68 31.82 13.35
C GLY A 367 19.55 31.65 12.11
N SER A 368 20.32 30.57 12.07
CA SER A 368 21.18 30.27 10.90
C SER A 368 21.35 28.79 10.69
N VAL A 369 21.47 28.38 9.41
CA VAL A 369 21.84 27.01 9.02
C VAL A 369 23.21 27.05 8.33
N ARG A 370 24.13 26.23 8.81
CA ARG A 370 25.48 26.07 8.21
C ARG A 370 25.59 24.63 7.71
N VAL A 371 25.97 24.51 6.45
CA VAL A 371 26.23 23.23 5.78
C VAL A 371 27.73 23.16 5.48
N ALA A 372 28.36 22.04 5.77
CA ALA A 372 29.77 21.86 5.45
C ALA A 372 29.96 21.92 3.91
N ALA A 373 31.06 22.53 3.47
CA ALA A 373 31.32 22.78 2.03
C ALA A 373 31.33 21.52 1.16
N ASN A 374 31.65 20.38 1.77
CA ASN A 374 31.69 19.06 1.12
C ASN A 374 30.46 18.19 1.42
N ALA A 375 29.50 18.69 2.22
CA ALA A 375 28.27 17.97 2.48
C ALA A 375 27.31 18.08 1.29
N ARG A 376 26.66 16.97 0.97
CA ARG A 376 25.60 16.91 -0.05
C ARG A 376 24.32 16.57 0.64
N ILE A 377 23.26 17.29 0.30
CA ILE A 377 21.95 17.08 0.87
C ILE A 377 21.02 16.61 -0.23
N GLY A 378 20.58 15.36 -0.14
CA GLY A 378 19.43 14.85 -0.89
C GLY A 378 18.16 15.14 -0.10
N PHE A 379 17.14 15.67 -0.75
CA PHE A 379 15.85 15.96 -0.15
C PHE A 379 14.74 15.22 -0.90
N VAL A 380 13.99 14.39 -0.19
CA VAL A 380 12.81 13.69 -0.72
C VAL A 380 11.59 14.33 -0.09
N ALA A 381 10.83 15.05 -0.90
CA ALA A 381 9.61 15.73 -0.46
C ALA A 381 8.47 14.74 -0.16
N GLN A 382 7.48 15.18 0.60
CA GLN A 382 6.28 14.38 0.90
C GLN A 382 5.40 14.17 -0.34
N GLU A 383 5.29 15.19 -1.19
CA GLU A 383 4.54 15.17 -2.44
C GLU A 383 5.50 15.10 -3.62
N THR A 384 5.21 14.22 -4.57
CA THR A 384 5.98 14.11 -5.81
C THR A 384 5.46 15.14 -6.81
N PRO A 385 6.33 15.97 -7.41
CA PRO A 385 5.92 16.91 -8.44
C PRO A 385 5.25 16.22 -9.63
N SER A 386 4.43 16.97 -10.37
CA SER A 386 3.61 16.52 -11.48
C SER A 386 4.33 15.58 -12.46
N ALA A 387 3.60 14.60 -12.95
CA ALA A 387 4.07 13.48 -13.75
C ALA A 387 4.84 13.88 -15.02
N ASP A 388 6.13 13.58 -15.04
CA ASP A 388 7.00 13.70 -16.20
C ASP A 388 6.68 12.56 -17.21
N ARG A 389 6.66 12.85 -18.49
CA ARG A 389 6.41 11.86 -19.55
C ARG A 389 7.67 11.13 -20.01
N ARG A 390 8.84 11.53 -19.51
CA ARG A 390 10.10 10.83 -19.79
C ARG A 390 10.11 9.47 -19.12
N ARG A 391 10.87 8.53 -19.66
CA ARG A 391 11.09 7.23 -19.03
C ARG A 391 11.91 7.39 -17.77
N VAL A 392 11.63 6.57 -16.78
CA VAL A 392 12.33 6.55 -15.50
C VAL A 392 13.86 6.43 -15.68
N HIS A 393 14.28 5.53 -16.56
CA HIS A 393 15.70 5.37 -16.91
C HIS A 393 16.33 6.66 -17.42
N ASP A 394 15.66 7.37 -18.32
CA ASP A 394 16.18 8.60 -18.93
C ASP A 394 16.30 9.74 -17.90
N ILE A 395 15.35 9.82 -16.96
CA ILE A 395 15.40 10.80 -15.87
C ILE A 395 16.60 10.52 -14.96
N TYR A 396 16.79 9.24 -14.59
CA TYR A 396 17.91 8.84 -13.75
C TYR A 396 19.26 9.08 -14.42
N GLU A 397 19.44 8.69 -15.68
CA GLU A 397 20.68 8.92 -16.42
C GLU A 397 20.98 10.41 -16.61
N ALA A 398 19.97 11.24 -16.88
CA ALA A 398 20.13 12.69 -16.95
C ALA A 398 20.66 13.25 -15.61
N ARG A 399 20.15 12.78 -14.47
CA ARG A 399 20.63 13.17 -13.14
C ARG A 399 22.06 12.71 -12.90
N MET A 400 22.39 11.47 -13.26
CA MET A 400 23.75 10.94 -13.13
C MET A 400 24.74 11.72 -14.01
N HIS A 401 24.33 12.08 -15.22
CA HIS A 401 25.14 12.91 -16.08
C HIS A 401 25.39 14.31 -15.49
N GLN A 402 24.37 14.94 -14.93
CA GLN A 402 24.51 16.22 -14.21
C GLN A 402 25.50 16.13 -13.04
N LEU A 403 25.42 15.06 -12.23
CA LEU A 403 26.31 14.84 -11.11
C LEU A 403 27.77 14.65 -11.55
N ARG A 404 28.01 13.92 -12.64
CA ARG A 404 29.35 13.77 -13.23
C ARG A 404 29.95 15.09 -13.68
N HIS A 405 29.14 15.97 -14.28
CA HIS A 405 29.61 17.32 -14.65
C HIS A 405 30.01 18.19 -13.46
N LEU A 406 29.44 17.91 -12.29
CA LEU A 406 29.82 18.56 -11.03
C LEU A 406 31.06 17.90 -10.38
N GLY A 407 31.74 16.97 -11.07
CA GLY A 407 32.94 16.28 -10.56
C GLY A 407 32.63 15.21 -9.53
N LEU A 408 31.42 14.69 -9.52
CA LEU A 408 30.98 13.67 -8.55
C LEU A 408 31.09 12.27 -9.16
N ASP A 409 31.97 11.45 -8.57
CA ASP A 409 32.28 10.08 -9.04
C ASP A 409 31.20 9.03 -8.71
N ALA A 410 30.01 9.42 -8.29
CA ALA A 410 28.99 8.50 -7.87
C ALA A 410 28.16 7.99 -9.05
N THR A 411 28.53 6.85 -9.62
CA THR A 411 27.74 6.18 -10.65
C THR A 411 27.21 4.85 -10.13
N VAL A 412 26.12 4.90 -9.36
CA VAL A 412 25.42 3.71 -8.93
C VAL A 412 24.37 3.38 -10.01
N PRO A 413 24.34 2.20 -10.62
CA PRO A 413 23.28 1.84 -11.56
C PRO A 413 21.93 1.77 -10.86
N LEU A 414 20.84 2.33 -11.45
CA LEU A 414 19.50 2.33 -10.86
C LEU A 414 19.05 0.92 -10.42
N ARG A 415 19.35 -0.09 -11.21
CA ARG A 415 19.01 -1.50 -10.93
C ARG A 415 19.70 -2.06 -9.68
N SER A 416 20.90 -1.58 -9.33
CA SER A 416 21.63 -2.07 -8.16
C SER A 416 21.07 -1.51 -6.85
N LEU A 417 20.33 -0.42 -6.90
CA LEU A 417 19.61 0.12 -5.74
C LEU A 417 18.43 -0.78 -5.31
N GLY A 418 17.90 -1.64 -6.19
CA GLY A 418 16.78 -2.52 -5.85
C GLY A 418 15.47 -1.80 -5.53
N LEU A 419 15.31 -0.54 -6.00
CA LEU A 419 14.12 0.28 -5.73
C LEU A 419 13.01 0.08 -6.76
N LEU A 420 13.37 -0.16 -8.02
CA LEU A 420 12.45 -0.30 -9.14
C LEU A 420 12.77 -1.56 -9.96
N SER A 421 11.74 -2.19 -10.52
CA SER A 421 11.91 -3.33 -11.42
C SER A 421 12.42 -2.88 -12.80
N ALA A 422 12.97 -3.81 -13.58
CA ALA A 422 13.37 -3.52 -14.95
C ALA A 422 12.19 -3.06 -15.83
N ALA A 423 11.01 -3.58 -15.58
CA ALA A 423 9.79 -3.17 -16.28
C ALA A 423 9.39 -1.73 -15.92
N ASP A 424 9.48 -1.35 -14.64
CA ASP A 424 9.17 0.01 -14.19
C ASP A 424 10.14 1.04 -14.74
N THR A 425 11.43 0.70 -14.84
CA THR A 425 12.44 1.63 -15.37
C THR A 425 12.26 1.97 -16.86
N ALA A 426 11.59 1.09 -17.61
CA ALA A 426 11.31 1.29 -19.02
C ALA A 426 10.05 2.15 -19.28
N ARG A 427 9.20 2.37 -18.27
CA ARG A 427 7.93 3.10 -18.38
C ARG A 427 8.11 4.60 -18.19
N PRO A 428 7.19 5.42 -18.74
CA PRO A 428 7.08 6.85 -18.41
C PRO A 428 6.78 7.03 -16.91
N LEU A 429 7.35 8.08 -16.30
CA LEU A 429 7.12 8.39 -14.88
C LEU A 429 5.62 8.59 -14.58
N ALA A 430 4.88 9.21 -15.50
CA ALA A 430 3.44 9.42 -15.39
C ALA A 430 2.61 8.14 -15.24
N GLU A 431 3.13 7.00 -15.68
CA GLU A 431 2.44 5.70 -15.62
C GLU A 431 2.80 4.89 -14.38
N LEU A 432 3.71 5.40 -13.55
CA LEU A 432 4.09 4.75 -12.31
C LEU A 432 3.12 5.12 -11.18
N SER A 433 2.90 4.18 -10.27
CA SER A 433 2.18 4.47 -9.02
C SER A 433 2.96 5.48 -8.17
N MET A 434 2.27 6.19 -7.28
CA MET A 434 2.88 7.14 -6.35
C MET A 434 4.05 6.53 -5.56
N GLY A 435 3.89 5.29 -5.09
CA GLY A 435 4.97 4.58 -4.39
C GLY A 435 6.19 4.30 -5.27
N GLN A 436 5.99 3.98 -6.56
CA GLN A 436 7.09 3.80 -7.51
C GLN A 436 7.77 5.12 -7.85
N GLN A 437 7.02 6.21 -8.01
CA GLN A 437 7.55 7.55 -8.20
C GLN A 437 8.43 7.96 -7.01
N ARG A 438 7.97 7.74 -5.77
CA ARG A 438 8.77 8.00 -4.56
C ARG A 438 10.05 7.17 -4.46
N ARG A 439 10.01 5.91 -4.93
CA ARG A 439 11.23 5.09 -5.02
C ARG A 439 12.22 5.67 -6.03
N LEU A 440 11.74 6.29 -7.11
CA LEU A 440 12.62 7.02 -8.02
C LEU A 440 13.19 8.27 -7.35
N ASP A 441 12.36 9.07 -6.64
CA ASP A 441 12.85 10.25 -5.93
C ASP A 441 13.94 9.87 -4.91
N LEU A 442 13.76 8.77 -4.19
CA LEU A 442 14.79 8.24 -3.29
C LEU A 442 16.05 7.81 -4.03
N ALA A 443 15.92 7.30 -5.26
CA ALA A 443 17.09 6.96 -6.10
C ALA A 443 17.82 8.17 -6.64
N LEU A 444 17.13 9.32 -6.81
CA LEU A 444 17.68 10.58 -7.35
C LEU A 444 18.30 11.46 -6.25
N ALA A 445 17.88 11.28 -4.99
CA ALA A 445 18.39 11.98 -3.82
C ALA A 445 19.78 11.47 -3.42
#